data_50d3623af0940f0ccf1f1995b7d9f96f
#
_entry.id   50d3623af0940f0ccf1f1995b7d9f96f
#
_cell.length_a   1.000
_cell.length_b   1.000
_cell.length_c   1.000
_cell.angle_alpha   90.00
_cell.angle_beta   90.00
_cell.angle_gamma   90.00
#
_symmetry.space_group_name_H-M   'P 1'
#
loop_
_entity.id
_entity.type
_entity.pdbx_description
1 polymer ?
#
loop_
_entity_poly.entity_id
_entity_poly.type
_entity_poly.pdbx_seq_one_letter_code
_entity_poly.pdbx_strand_id
1 'polypeptide(L)'
;MTRQTTVKVSIHGAEFSFKTDDPEYIKQLATFVDEQIRRVEATGKIASPSKAITLAAFNIADELFRLRAQKEELEKKLAERLDAMIAMTEQQDPDI
;
A
#
# COMPACT_ATOMS: atom_id res chain seq x y z
N MET A 1 -20.49 11.28 -15.28
CA MET A 1 -20.90 11.56 -13.91
C MET A 1 -20.65 10.39 -13.04
N THR A 2 -19.82 10.57 -12.02
CA THR A 2 -19.56 9.48 -11.12
C THR A 2 -20.66 9.40 -10.11
N ARG A 3 -21.27 8.24 -9.97
CA ARG A 3 -22.27 8.06 -8.94
C ARG A 3 -21.59 7.58 -7.68
N GLN A 4 -21.78 8.30 -6.61
CA GLN A 4 -21.29 7.84 -5.33
C GLN A 4 -22.36 7.01 -4.65
N THR A 5 -21.98 5.84 -4.19
CA THR A 5 -22.86 4.99 -3.40
C THR A 5 -22.32 4.95 -1.98
N THR A 6 -23.20 4.63 -1.04
CA THR A 6 -22.78 4.43 0.35
C THR A 6 -22.47 2.97 0.55
N VAL A 7 -21.26 2.69 1.07
CA VAL A 7 -20.87 1.32 1.41
C VAL A 7 -20.63 1.25 2.91
N LYS A 8 -21.12 0.17 3.53
CA LYS A 8 -20.89 -0.07 4.94
C LYS A 8 -19.85 -1.16 5.09
N VAL A 9 -18.89 -0.93 5.96
CA VAL A 9 -17.84 -1.90 6.25
C VAL A 9 -17.69 -2.05 7.76
N SER A 10 -17.19 -3.21 8.18
CA SER A 10 -16.91 -3.45 9.58
C SER A 10 -15.41 -3.61 9.74
N ILE A 11 -14.83 -2.84 10.67
CA ILE A 11 -13.42 -2.94 10.99
C ILE A 11 -13.32 -3.09 12.49
N HIS A 12 -12.79 -4.20 12.95
CA HIS A 12 -12.61 -4.50 14.37
C HIS A 12 -13.92 -4.36 15.15
N GLY A 13 -15.01 -4.85 14.56
CA GLY A 13 -16.33 -4.82 15.21
C GLY A 13 -17.08 -3.50 15.12
N ALA A 14 -16.48 -2.45 14.59
CA ALA A 14 -17.13 -1.16 14.42
C ALA A 14 -17.58 -0.97 12.98
N GLU A 15 -18.79 -0.43 12.80
CA GLU A 15 -19.30 -0.19 11.46
C GLU A 15 -18.97 1.21 11.00
N PHE A 16 -18.57 1.33 9.76
CA PHE A 16 -18.29 2.60 9.13
C PHE A 16 -19.01 2.68 7.80
N SER A 17 -19.46 3.87 7.44
CA SER A 17 -20.12 4.13 6.17
C SER A 17 -19.30 5.12 5.36
N PHE A 18 -19.04 4.80 4.11
CA PHE A 18 -18.28 5.67 3.24
C PHE A 18 -19.05 5.94 1.96
N LYS A 19 -18.95 7.15 1.46
CA LYS A 19 -19.46 7.46 0.13
C LYS A 19 -18.32 7.27 -0.85
N THR A 20 -18.55 6.46 -1.87
CA THR A 20 -17.50 6.11 -2.81
C THR A 20 -18.09 5.78 -4.17
N ASP A 21 -17.30 5.96 -5.21
CA ASP A 21 -17.65 5.48 -6.55
C ASP A 21 -17.06 4.08 -6.78
N ASP A 22 -16.30 3.54 -5.81
CA ASP A 22 -15.69 2.21 -5.91
C ASP A 22 -15.89 1.44 -4.60
N PRO A 23 -17.09 0.89 -4.39
CA PRO A 23 -17.39 0.15 -3.15
C PRO A 23 -16.48 -1.05 -2.92
N GLU A 24 -16.10 -1.76 -3.97
CA GLU A 24 -15.26 -2.94 -3.82
C GLU A 24 -13.86 -2.58 -3.30
N TYR A 25 -13.33 -1.46 -3.74
CA TYR A 25 -12.04 -0.99 -3.26
C TYR A 25 -12.10 -0.67 -1.77
N ILE A 26 -13.16 0.01 -1.32
CA ILE A 26 -13.34 0.32 0.10
C ILE A 26 -13.44 -0.95 0.93
N LYS A 27 -14.16 -1.96 0.42
CA LYS A 27 -14.25 -3.26 1.11
C LYS A 27 -12.90 -3.93 1.24
N GLN A 28 -12.08 -3.86 0.21
CA GLN A 28 -10.72 -4.42 0.23
C GLN A 28 -9.87 -3.73 1.28
N LEU A 29 -9.94 -2.41 1.36
CA LEU A 29 -9.20 -1.64 2.36
C LEU A 29 -9.63 -2.02 3.77
N ALA A 30 -10.95 -2.12 3.98
CA ALA A 30 -11.48 -2.47 5.29
C ALA A 30 -11.04 -3.87 5.72
N THR A 31 -11.07 -4.82 4.81
CA THR A 31 -10.61 -6.19 5.08
C THR A 31 -9.14 -6.21 5.44
N PHE A 32 -8.33 -5.46 4.70
CA PHE A 32 -6.90 -5.40 4.96
C PHE A 32 -6.61 -4.83 6.36
N VAL A 33 -7.26 -3.73 6.71
CA VAL A 33 -7.06 -3.11 8.03
C VAL A 33 -7.49 -4.06 9.13
N ASP A 34 -8.66 -4.70 8.97
CA ASP A 34 -9.17 -5.63 9.95
C ASP A 34 -8.20 -6.80 10.17
N GLU A 35 -7.63 -7.33 9.10
CA GLU A 35 -6.66 -8.41 9.20
C GLU A 35 -5.37 -7.97 9.91
N GLN A 36 -4.91 -6.76 9.67
CA GLN A 36 -3.71 -6.25 10.35
C GLN A 36 -3.94 -6.15 11.86
N ILE A 37 -5.12 -5.70 12.27
CA ILE A 37 -5.46 -5.61 13.69
C ILE A 37 -5.53 -7.00 14.30
N ARG A 38 -6.15 -7.94 13.61
CA ARG A 38 -6.26 -9.34 14.08
C ARG A 38 -4.89 -9.99 14.25
N ARG A 39 -3.97 -9.72 13.35
CA ARG A 39 -2.60 -10.26 13.46
C ARG A 39 -1.90 -9.78 14.72
N VAL A 40 -2.08 -8.49 15.03
CA VAL A 40 -1.50 -7.93 16.25
C VAL A 40 -2.12 -8.57 17.48
N GLU A 41 -3.44 -8.72 17.48
CA GLU A 41 -4.15 -9.34 18.61
C GLU A 41 -3.76 -10.81 18.79
N ALA A 42 -3.50 -11.51 17.69
CA ALA A 42 -3.14 -12.92 17.74
C ALA A 42 -1.80 -13.16 18.42
N THR A 43 -0.96 -12.16 18.60
CA THR A 43 0.30 -12.34 19.33
C THR A 43 0.07 -12.60 20.81
N GLY A 44 -1.11 -12.25 21.31
CA GLY A 44 -1.45 -12.46 22.72
C GLY A 44 -0.73 -11.51 23.67
N LYS A 45 0.08 -10.59 23.15
CA LYS A 45 0.88 -9.69 23.98
C LYS A 45 0.24 -8.33 24.18
N ILE A 46 -0.83 -8.04 23.43
CA ILE A 46 -1.49 -6.75 23.46
C ILE A 46 -2.83 -6.91 24.18
N ALA A 47 -2.97 -6.26 25.31
CA ALA A 47 -4.17 -6.43 26.14
C ALA A 47 -5.28 -5.43 25.82
N SER A 48 -4.99 -4.37 25.09
CA SER A 48 -5.94 -3.29 24.84
C SER A 48 -6.26 -3.18 23.36
N PRO A 49 -7.55 -3.13 22.98
CA PRO A 49 -7.91 -2.94 21.57
C PRO A 49 -7.32 -1.65 20.98
N SER A 50 -7.26 -0.60 21.78
CA SER A 50 -6.68 0.67 21.34
C SER A 50 -5.20 0.53 20.97
N LYS A 51 -4.44 -0.21 21.77
CA LYS A 51 -3.04 -0.46 21.49
C LYS A 51 -2.86 -1.35 20.26
N ALA A 52 -3.75 -2.32 20.10
CA ALA A 52 -3.71 -3.20 18.93
C ALA A 52 -3.92 -2.40 17.64
N ILE A 53 -4.88 -1.49 17.65
CA ILE A 53 -5.17 -0.65 16.49
C ILE A 53 -3.99 0.26 16.18
N THR A 54 -3.41 0.87 17.21
CA THR A 54 -2.26 1.75 17.04
C THR A 54 -1.06 0.98 16.47
N LEU A 55 -0.79 -0.20 16.99
CA LEU A 55 0.32 -0.99 16.49
C LEU A 55 0.07 -1.49 15.08
N ALA A 56 -1.17 -1.85 14.75
CA ALA A 56 -1.52 -2.22 13.38
C ALA A 56 -1.28 -1.05 12.42
N ALA A 57 -1.64 0.17 12.83
CA ALA A 57 -1.41 1.36 12.03
C ALA A 57 0.10 1.59 11.81
N PHE A 58 0.92 1.37 12.84
CA PHE A 58 2.36 1.47 12.73
C PHE A 58 2.91 0.44 11.75
N ASN A 59 2.43 -0.79 11.82
CA ASN A 59 2.87 -1.85 10.91
C ASN A 59 2.51 -1.54 9.45
N ILE A 60 1.32 -0.97 9.23
CA ILE A 60 0.89 -0.56 7.89
C ILE A 60 1.79 0.56 7.38
N ALA A 61 2.09 1.54 8.22
CA ALA A 61 2.98 2.64 7.85
C ALA A 61 4.39 2.14 7.53
N ASP A 62 4.90 1.20 8.34
CA ASP A 62 6.23 0.62 8.12
C ASP A 62 6.28 -0.07 6.76
N GLU A 63 5.26 -0.86 6.44
CA GLU A 63 5.21 -1.55 5.16
C GLU A 63 5.11 -0.58 4.01
N LEU A 64 4.32 0.48 4.14
CA LEU A 64 4.21 1.51 3.12
C LEU A 64 5.57 2.15 2.84
N PHE A 65 6.31 2.49 3.89
CA PHE A 65 7.62 3.13 3.73
C PHE A 65 8.63 2.18 3.10
N ARG A 66 8.58 0.90 3.44
CA ARG A 66 9.44 -0.11 2.80
C ARG A 66 9.12 -0.27 1.33
N LEU A 67 7.84 -0.29 0.97
CA LEU A 67 7.42 -0.39 -0.42
C LEU A 67 7.85 0.84 -1.23
N ARG A 68 7.75 2.03 -0.63
CA ARG A 68 8.22 3.26 -1.27
C ARG A 68 9.72 3.22 -1.53
N ALA A 69 10.49 2.73 -0.56
CA ALA A 69 11.93 2.61 -0.71
C ALA A 69 12.29 1.61 -1.81
N GLN A 70 11.57 0.48 -1.88
CA GLN A 70 11.77 -0.51 -2.92
C GLN A 70 11.44 0.05 -4.30
N LYS A 71 10.38 0.83 -4.38
CA LYS A 71 9.97 1.46 -5.64
C LYS A 71 11.04 2.44 -6.11
N GLU A 72 11.56 3.28 -5.21
CA GLU A 72 12.60 4.23 -5.55
C GLU A 72 13.87 3.52 -6.03
N GLU A 73 14.25 2.44 -5.37
CA GLU A 73 15.42 1.67 -5.74
C GLU A 73 15.23 1.04 -7.13
N LEU A 74 14.05 0.50 -7.39
CA LEU A 74 13.75 -0.10 -8.68
C LEU A 74 13.75 0.96 -9.78
N GLU A 75 13.15 2.12 -9.54
CA GLU A 75 13.14 3.21 -10.50
C GLU A 75 14.55 3.68 -10.81
N LYS A 76 15.42 3.75 -9.78
CA LYS A 76 16.80 4.15 -9.95
C LYS A 76 17.56 3.14 -10.81
N LYS A 77 17.38 1.86 -10.54
CA LYS A 77 18.01 0.80 -11.33
C LYS A 77 17.53 0.83 -12.78
N LEU A 78 16.25 1.08 -12.98
CA LEU A 78 15.71 1.16 -14.32
C LEU A 78 16.29 2.36 -15.07
N ALA A 79 16.39 3.52 -14.41
CA ALA A 79 16.98 4.71 -15.03
C ALA A 79 18.45 4.47 -15.39
N GLU A 80 19.20 3.81 -14.51
CA GLU A 80 20.58 3.46 -14.78
C GLU A 80 20.71 2.54 -15.98
N ARG A 81 19.83 1.57 -16.12
CA ARG A 81 19.83 0.67 -17.25
C ARG A 81 19.49 1.37 -18.54
N LEU A 82 18.50 2.26 -18.49
CA LEU A 82 18.13 3.02 -19.69
C LEU A 82 19.27 3.94 -20.11
N ASP A 83 19.95 4.60 -19.18
CA ASP A 83 21.08 5.44 -19.49
C ASP A 83 22.21 4.62 -20.10
N ALA A 84 22.49 3.45 -19.58
CA ALA A 84 23.50 2.56 -20.13
C ALA A 84 23.14 2.11 -21.56
N MET A 85 21.87 1.81 -21.80
CA MET A 85 21.42 1.41 -23.14
C MET A 85 21.52 2.56 -24.13
N ILE A 86 21.19 3.77 -23.70
CA ILE A 86 21.31 4.96 -24.54
C ILE A 86 22.77 5.20 -24.86
N ALA A 87 23.66 5.10 -23.88
CA ALA A 87 25.08 5.29 -24.09
C ALA A 87 25.64 4.27 -25.07
N MET A 88 25.19 3.02 -24.99
CA MET A 88 25.61 2.01 -25.95
C MET A 88 25.15 2.34 -27.37
N THR A 89 23.92 2.82 -27.49
CA THR A 89 23.39 3.19 -28.78
C THR A 89 24.16 4.35 -29.39
N GLU A 90 24.54 5.34 -28.56
CA GLU A 90 25.31 6.46 -29.05
C GLU A 90 26.71 6.03 -29.46
N GLN A 91 27.31 5.08 -28.76
CA GLN A 91 28.62 4.60 -29.12
C GLN A 91 28.59 3.78 -30.41
N GLN A 92 27.46 3.27 -30.78
CA GLN A 92 27.38 2.50 -31.98
C GLN A 92 26.96 3.37 -33.14
N ASP A 93 27.20 4.60 -33.08
CA ASP A 93 26.73 5.47 -34.10
C ASP A 93 27.32 5.10 -35.40
N PRO A 94 26.54 4.95 -36.32
CA PRO A 94 27.00 4.44 -37.51
C PRO A 94 27.44 5.44 -38.39
N ASP A 95 27.40 6.44 -38.33
CA ASP A 95 27.70 7.42 -39.01
C ASP A 95 28.65 7.26 -39.90
N ILE A 96 28.97 6.69 -40.00
CA ILE A 96 29.88 6.50 -40.76
C ILE A 96 29.58 6.45 -41.99
#